data_f6fbce192d32644a95b5795e7bd92064
#
_entry.id   f6fbce192d32644a95b5795e7bd92064
#
_cell.length_a   1.000
_cell.length_b   1.000
_cell.length_c   1.000
_cell.angle_alpha   90.00
_cell.angle_beta   90.00
_cell.angle_gamma   90.00
#
_symmetry.space_group_name_H-M   'P 1'
#
loop_
_entity.id
_entity.type
_entity.pdbx_description
1 polymer ?
#
loop_
_entity_poly.entity_id
_entity_poly.type
_entity_poly.pdbx_seq_one_letter_code
_entity_poly.pdbx_strand_id
1 'polypeptide(L)'
;MNLPRRSEAEATITAHLPEDWQRGLVIVAHPDDIEYGAAAAVARWTKQGKNIRYLLATSGEAGIAGLPPAECGPVREREEIASARAVGVEDVEFLGYPDGRVEGGLGLRRDLAAAIRRHRPEMVVLFNFGDTWAPGYANSADHRAVGRSALDAISDAGNEWIFPELAELPIWTPRWAAVVGPVVTHAVDVTDTVGAAVDSLMQHSRYLSALSDEPVADQARAIVDRATGPHAGFDAERAVGFELYHFAD
;
A
#
# COMPACT_ATOMS: atom_id res chain seq x y z
N MET A 1 0.35 30.91 -11.79
CA MET A 1 1.19 29.72 -11.70
C MET A 1 0.97 28.93 -12.99
N ASN A 2 1.91 28.99 -13.96
CA ASN A 2 1.79 28.33 -15.26
C ASN A 2 2.28 26.88 -15.11
N LEU A 3 1.34 25.93 -15.09
CA LEU A 3 1.67 24.52 -15.21
C LEU A 3 2.14 24.24 -16.65
N PRO A 4 3.23 23.54 -16.86
CA PRO A 4 3.67 23.16 -18.19
C PRO A 4 2.65 22.20 -18.82
N ARG A 5 2.22 22.48 -20.08
CA ARG A 5 1.42 21.55 -20.86
C ARG A 5 2.29 20.35 -21.21
N ARG A 6 1.89 19.14 -20.79
CA ARG A 6 2.51 17.89 -21.30
C ARG A 6 2.24 17.82 -22.81
N SER A 7 3.31 17.78 -23.59
CA SER A 7 3.24 17.40 -25.00
C SER A 7 2.96 15.89 -25.08
N GLU A 8 2.06 15.49 -25.97
CA GLU A 8 1.78 14.09 -26.27
C GLU A 8 3.03 13.37 -26.83
N ALA A 9 3.23 12.14 -26.33
CA ALA A 9 4.12 11.11 -26.89
C ALA A 9 5.65 11.33 -26.81
N GLU A 10 6.20 11.53 -25.60
CA GLU A 10 7.46 10.88 -25.25
C GLU A 10 7.13 9.66 -24.39
N ALA A 11 7.61 8.47 -24.77
CA ALA A 11 7.54 7.30 -23.92
C ALA A 11 8.24 7.68 -22.60
N THR A 12 7.48 7.90 -21.54
CA THR A 12 8.02 8.36 -20.25
C THR A 12 8.93 7.25 -19.75
N ILE A 13 10.25 7.48 -19.75
CA ILE A 13 11.22 6.56 -19.17
C ILE A 13 10.89 6.47 -17.68
N THR A 14 10.65 5.28 -17.19
CA THR A 14 10.38 5.03 -15.77
C THR A 14 11.63 5.33 -14.96
N ALA A 15 11.54 6.26 -14.02
CA ALA A 15 12.67 6.63 -13.15
C ALA A 15 12.83 5.63 -12.01
N HIS A 16 14.02 5.61 -11.39
CA HIS A 16 14.22 4.90 -10.12
C HIS A 16 13.46 5.62 -8.99
N LEU A 17 12.73 4.85 -8.18
CA LEU A 17 12.13 5.38 -6.96
C LEU A 17 13.26 5.79 -5.99
N PRO A 18 13.17 6.96 -5.32
CA PRO A 18 14.14 7.32 -4.29
C PRO A 18 14.20 6.25 -3.19
N GLU A 19 15.40 5.83 -2.81
CA GLU A 19 15.65 4.86 -1.73
C GLU A 19 16.53 5.44 -0.61
N ASP A 20 16.74 6.77 -0.58
CA ASP A 20 17.50 7.50 0.44
C ASP A 20 16.66 7.88 1.67
N TRP A 21 15.87 6.94 2.16
CA TRP A 21 15.01 7.04 3.34
C TRP A 21 15.15 5.82 4.25
N GLN A 22 14.70 5.91 5.51
CA GLN A 22 14.84 4.85 6.51
C GLN A 22 13.53 4.35 7.08
N ARG A 23 12.50 5.19 7.16
CA ARG A 23 11.19 4.83 7.73
C ARG A 23 10.11 4.90 6.66
N GLY A 24 9.41 3.78 6.47
CA GLY A 24 8.25 3.66 5.59
C GLY A 24 6.98 3.33 6.36
N LEU A 25 5.85 3.86 5.90
CA LEU A 25 4.51 3.50 6.35
C LEU A 25 3.68 3.08 5.15
N VAL A 26 3.26 1.83 5.11
CA VAL A 26 2.32 1.34 4.09
C VAL A 26 0.92 1.49 4.62
N ILE A 27 0.04 2.20 3.91
CA ILE A 27 -1.35 2.44 4.30
C ILE A 27 -2.26 1.84 3.23
N VAL A 28 -3.07 0.89 3.62
CA VAL A 28 -4.00 0.17 2.74
C VAL A 28 -5.37 -0.03 3.38
N ALA A 29 -6.34 -0.50 2.61
CA ALA A 29 -7.69 -0.73 3.08
C ALA A 29 -7.83 -2.09 3.79
N HIS A 30 -7.31 -3.16 3.19
CA HIS A 30 -7.56 -4.54 3.61
C HIS A 30 -6.27 -5.36 3.75
N PRO A 31 -6.29 -6.43 4.55
CA PRO A 31 -5.30 -7.49 4.47
C PRO A 31 -5.25 -8.05 3.04
N ASP A 32 -4.05 -8.24 2.48
CA ASP A 32 -3.68 -8.65 1.12
C ASP A 32 -3.40 -7.53 0.11
N ASP A 33 -3.87 -6.32 0.29
CA ASP A 33 -3.63 -5.19 -0.65
C ASP A 33 -2.14 -4.98 -0.94
N ILE A 34 -1.28 -5.16 0.06
CA ILE A 34 0.18 -4.97 -0.05
C ILE A 34 0.77 -6.06 -0.93
N GLU A 35 0.32 -7.29 -0.76
CA GLU A 35 0.77 -8.46 -1.49
C GLU A 35 0.38 -8.41 -2.95
N TYR A 36 -0.76 -7.82 -3.25
CA TYR A 36 -1.23 -7.61 -4.61
C TYR A 36 -0.44 -6.53 -5.37
N GLY A 37 0.43 -5.77 -4.68
CA GLY A 37 1.14 -4.68 -5.32
C GLY A 37 2.59 -4.45 -4.88
N ALA A 38 2.84 -4.24 -3.61
CA ALA A 38 4.10 -3.69 -3.10
C ALA A 38 4.99 -4.69 -2.36
N ALA A 39 4.54 -5.90 -2.02
CA ALA A 39 5.26 -6.81 -1.13
C ALA A 39 6.70 -7.11 -1.58
N ALA A 40 6.95 -7.25 -2.89
CA ALA A 40 8.30 -7.47 -3.41
C ALA A 40 9.23 -6.26 -3.17
N ALA A 41 8.70 -5.03 -3.29
CA ALA A 41 9.44 -3.81 -2.97
C ALA A 41 9.67 -3.68 -1.45
N VAL A 42 8.67 -4.00 -0.64
CA VAL A 42 8.81 -4.05 0.83
C VAL A 42 9.90 -5.03 1.24
N ALA A 43 9.91 -6.26 0.68
CA ALA A 43 10.95 -7.25 0.94
C ALA A 43 12.35 -6.74 0.57
N ARG A 44 12.49 -5.97 -0.50
CA ARG A 44 13.75 -5.32 -0.86
C ARG A 44 14.16 -4.28 0.19
N TRP A 45 13.26 -3.42 0.58
CA TRP A 45 13.54 -2.34 1.51
C TRP A 45 13.88 -2.83 2.92
N THR A 46 13.18 -3.87 3.41
CA THR A 46 13.51 -4.50 4.69
C THR A 46 14.89 -5.20 4.65
N LYS A 47 15.25 -5.86 3.54
CA LYS A 47 16.60 -6.40 3.32
C LYS A 47 17.68 -5.31 3.31
N GLN A 48 17.35 -4.08 2.90
CA GLN A 48 18.24 -2.91 2.98
C GLN A 48 18.35 -2.33 4.41
N GLY A 49 17.61 -2.89 5.39
CA GLY A 49 17.59 -2.42 6.78
C GLY A 49 16.64 -1.26 7.05
N LYS A 50 15.71 -0.96 6.13
CA LYS A 50 14.69 0.06 6.37
C LYS A 50 13.63 -0.45 7.35
N ASN A 51 13.13 0.46 8.19
CA ASN A 51 12.02 0.19 9.12
C ASN A 51 10.70 0.49 8.41
N ILE A 52 9.93 -0.55 8.12
CA ILE A 52 8.62 -0.45 7.47
C ILE A 52 7.54 -0.93 8.43
N ARG A 53 6.42 -0.23 8.43
CA ARG A 53 5.23 -0.54 9.21
C ARG A 53 4.03 -0.60 8.30
N TYR A 54 3.06 -1.44 8.67
CA TYR A 54 1.79 -1.57 7.98
C TYR A 54 0.68 -0.96 8.80
N LEU A 55 -0.20 -0.21 8.15
CA LEU A 55 -1.41 0.36 8.70
C LEU A 55 -2.58 0.02 7.79
N LEU A 56 -3.50 -0.79 8.29
CA LEU A 56 -4.68 -1.24 7.56
C LEU A 56 -5.93 -0.55 8.13
N ALA A 57 -6.78 -0.05 7.26
CA ALA A 57 -8.01 0.60 7.69
C ALA A 57 -9.00 -0.40 8.31
N THR A 58 -9.11 -1.60 7.74
CA THR A 58 -10.04 -2.66 8.15
C THR A 58 -9.31 -3.96 8.49
N SER A 59 -10.00 -4.89 9.08
CA SER A 59 -9.52 -6.27 9.27
C SER A 59 -9.96 -7.21 8.12
N GLY A 60 -10.56 -6.67 7.04
CA GLY A 60 -11.06 -7.46 5.92
C GLY A 60 -12.16 -8.45 6.32
N GLU A 61 -12.94 -8.12 7.35
CA GLU A 61 -13.87 -9.02 8.01
C GLU A 61 -15.09 -9.42 7.17
N ALA A 62 -15.34 -8.73 6.07
CA ALA A 62 -16.37 -9.10 5.09
C ALA A 62 -15.82 -9.84 3.87
N GLY A 63 -14.51 -10.14 3.81
CA GLY A 63 -13.81 -10.64 2.63
C GLY A 63 -13.98 -12.13 2.33
N ILE A 64 -14.47 -12.97 3.28
CA ILE A 64 -14.60 -14.43 3.08
C ILE A 64 -16.08 -14.82 3.09
N ALA A 65 -16.58 -15.26 1.93
CA ALA A 65 -17.96 -15.69 1.80
C ALA A 65 -18.30 -16.85 2.77
N GLY A 66 -19.44 -16.73 3.45
CA GLY A 66 -19.91 -17.73 4.41
C GLY A 66 -19.22 -17.74 5.77
N LEU A 67 -18.21 -16.87 6.00
CA LEU A 67 -17.56 -16.71 7.29
C LEU A 67 -18.04 -15.40 7.95
N PRO A 68 -18.70 -15.46 9.14
CA PRO A 68 -19.18 -14.27 9.80
C PRO A 68 -18.03 -13.27 10.13
N PRO A 69 -18.28 -11.94 10.09
CA PRO A 69 -17.24 -10.92 10.34
C PRO A 69 -16.46 -11.13 11.64
N ALA A 70 -17.13 -11.50 12.73
CA ALA A 70 -16.49 -11.76 14.02
C ALA A 70 -15.48 -12.92 14.02
N GLU A 71 -15.60 -13.84 13.06
CA GLU A 71 -14.67 -14.97 12.84
C GLU A 71 -13.67 -14.64 11.76
N CYS A 72 -14.10 -13.96 10.70
CA CYS A 72 -13.29 -13.61 9.53
C CYS A 72 -12.17 -12.61 9.90
N GLY A 73 -12.50 -11.52 10.57
CA GLY A 73 -11.53 -10.47 10.94
C GLY A 73 -10.29 -11.05 11.64
N PRO A 74 -10.44 -11.77 12.76
CA PRO A 74 -9.29 -12.37 13.45
C PRO A 74 -8.50 -13.38 12.60
N VAL A 75 -9.13 -14.04 11.61
CA VAL A 75 -8.40 -14.91 10.67
C VAL A 75 -7.52 -14.05 9.76
N ARG A 76 -8.10 -13.05 9.11
CA ARG A 76 -7.38 -12.20 8.17
C ARG A 76 -6.28 -11.35 8.82
N GLU A 77 -6.50 -10.86 10.05
CA GLU A 77 -5.44 -10.18 10.81
C GLU A 77 -4.24 -11.09 11.07
N ARG A 78 -4.47 -12.36 11.44
CA ARG A 78 -3.36 -13.32 11.63
C ARG A 78 -2.63 -13.64 10.33
N GLU A 79 -3.36 -13.76 9.23
CA GLU A 79 -2.77 -13.98 7.90
C GLU A 79 -1.91 -12.77 7.49
N GLU A 80 -2.40 -11.55 7.67
CA GLU A 80 -1.65 -10.33 7.38
C GLU A 80 -0.38 -10.20 8.23
N ILE A 81 -0.46 -10.47 9.54
CA ILE A 81 0.72 -10.44 10.41
C ILE A 81 1.75 -11.50 9.99
N ALA A 82 1.31 -12.67 9.54
CA ALA A 82 2.22 -13.71 9.04
C ALA A 82 2.82 -13.31 7.69
N SER A 83 2.03 -12.71 6.81
CA SER A 83 2.44 -12.17 5.52
C SER A 83 3.48 -11.06 5.67
N ALA A 84 3.22 -10.08 6.52
CA ALA A 84 4.13 -9.00 6.85
C ALA A 84 5.51 -9.52 7.30
N ARG A 85 5.53 -10.54 8.18
CA ARG A 85 6.77 -11.18 8.65
C ARG A 85 7.56 -11.85 7.53
N ALA A 86 6.91 -12.43 6.53
CA ALA A 86 7.58 -13.07 5.39
C ALA A 86 8.41 -12.07 4.57
N VAL A 87 8.04 -10.79 4.58
CA VAL A 87 8.77 -9.69 3.94
C VAL A 87 9.56 -8.82 4.92
N GLY A 88 9.71 -9.25 6.18
CA GLY A 88 10.55 -8.59 7.19
C GLY A 88 9.90 -7.41 7.90
N VAL A 89 8.57 -7.30 7.88
CA VAL A 89 7.79 -6.30 8.62
C VAL A 89 7.26 -6.93 9.91
N GLU A 90 7.47 -6.27 11.06
CA GLU A 90 7.05 -6.77 12.36
C GLU A 90 5.86 -5.99 12.93
N ASP A 91 5.71 -4.72 12.55
CA ASP A 91 4.70 -3.81 13.07
C ASP A 91 3.51 -3.70 12.09
N VAL A 92 2.36 -4.27 12.47
CA VAL A 92 1.09 -4.21 11.74
C VAL A 92 0.02 -3.62 12.66
N GLU A 93 -0.62 -2.53 12.23
CA GLU A 93 -1.67 -1.83 12.97
C GLU A 93 -2.98 -1.88 12.16
N PHE A 94 -4.11 -2.17 12.82
CA PHE A 94 -5.44 -2.14 12.25
C PHE A 94 -6.25 -1.01 12.90
N LEU A 95 -6.86 -0.14 12.09
CA LEU A 95 -7.65 0.98 12.60
C LEU A 95 -9.08 0.58 13.01
N GLY A 96 -9.56 -0.59 12.58
CA GLY A 96 -10.87 -1.13 12.95
C GLY A 96 -12.06 -0.43 12.25
N TYR A 97 -11.85 0.20 11.10
CA TYR A 97 -12.95 0.66 10.26
C TYR A 97 -13.69 -0.55 9.67
N PRO A 98 -15.02 -0.44 9.48
CA PRO A 98 -15.81 -1.57 8.99
C PRO A 98 -15.50 -1.86 7.50
N ASP A 99 -15.12 -3.10 7.21
CA ASP A 99 -14.81 -3.59 5.86
C ASP A 99 -16.01 -3.46 4.92
N GLY A 100 -15.75 -3.00 3.69
CA GLY A 100 -16.76 -2.71 2.67
C GLY A 100 -17.53 -1.41 2.90
N ARG A 101 -17.27 -0.68 3.99
CA ARG A 101 -18.03 0.50 4.40
C ARG A 101 -17.16 1.64 4.93
N VAL A 102 -15.90 1.71 4.52
CA VAL A 102 -15.02 2.81 4.91
C VAL A 102 -15.49 4.10 4.25
N GLU A 103 -15.83 5.08 5.08
CA GLU A 103 -16.19 6.40 4.61
C GLU A 103 -14.97 7.34 4.63
N GLY A 104 -14.66 7.94 3.49
CA GLY A 104 -13.68 9.02 3.41
C GLY A 104 -14.19 10.26 4.14
N GLY A 105 -13.31 10.97 4.86
CA GLY A 105 -13.68 12.19 5.55
C GLY A 105 -12.76 12.54 6.70
N LEU A 106 -13.14 13.54 7.50
CA LEU A 106 -12.28 14.10 8.55
C LEU A 106 -11.87 13.07 9.61
N GLY A 107 -12.75 12.12 9.95
CA GLY A 107 -12.43 11.06 10.95
C GLY A 107 -11.27 10.19 10.48
N LEU A 108 -11.38 9.61 9.28
CA LEU A 108 -10.33 8.78 8.70
C LEU A 108 -9.04 9.57 8.47
N ARG A 109 -9.12 10.79 7.91
CA ARG A 109 -7.96 11.66 7.71
C ARG A 109 -7.24 11.97 9.02
N ARG A 110 -7.97 12.26 10.10
CA ARG A 110 -7.41 12.50 11.42
C ARG A 110 -6.65 11.27 11.95
N ASP A 111 -7.25 10.08 11.85
CA ASP A 111 -6.65 8.86 12.38
C ASP A 111 -5.39 8.47 11.58
N LEU A 112 -5.42 8.68 10.25
CA LEU A 112 -4.26 8.51 9.38
C LEU A 112 -3.17 9.57 9.67
N ALA A 113 -3.54 10.84 9.86
CA ALA A 113 -2.59 11.90 10.24
C ALA A 113 -1.95 11.62 11.61
N ALA A 114 -2.72 11.09 12.56
CA ALA A 114 -2.20 10.66 13.86
C ALA A 114 -1.16 9.54 13.71
N ALA A 115 -1.43 8.54 12.88
CA ALA A 115 -0.47 7.46 12.58
C ALA A 115 0.80 8.00 11.92
N ILE A 116 0.68 8.89 10.93
CA ILE A 116 1.82 9.54 10.28
C ILE A 116 2.66 10.31 11.30
N ARG A 117 2.05 11.08 12.19
CA ARG A 117 2.76 11.80 13.26
C ARG A 117 3.45 10.87 14.26
N ARG A 118 2.82 9.73 14.62
CA ARG A 118 3.42 8.72 15.52
C ARG A 118 4.63 8.04 14.89
N HIS A 119 4.49 7.58 13.66
CA HIS A 119 5.51 6.75 12.99
C HIS A 119 6.58 7.57 12.26
N ARG A 120 6.28 8.83 11.92
CA ARG A 120 7.19 9.76 11.23
C ARG A 120 7.87 9.15 10.00
N PRO A 121 7.09 8.59 9.05
CA PRO A 121 7.64 7.99 7.85
C PRO A 121 8.23 9.07 6.94
N GLU A 122 9.30 8.73 6.23
CA GLU A 122 9.84 9.54 5.15
C GLU A 122 9.17 9.17 3.82
N MET A 123 8.77 7.90 3.69
CA MET A 123 8.02 7.36 2.56
C MET A 123 6.68 6.79 3.05
N VAL A 124 5.59 7.21 2.41
CA VAL A 124 4.27 6.56 2.56
C VAL A 124 4.01 5.75 1.29
N VAL A 125 3.60 4.49 1.45
CA VAL A 125 3.22 3.63 0.33
C VAL A 125 1.72 3.42 0.35
N LEU A 126 1.08 3.64 -0.78
CA LEU A 126 -0.37 3.53 -0.95
C LEU A 126 -0.70 2.55 -2.07
N PHE A 127 -1.89 1.99 -2.00
CA PHE A 127 -2.44 1.17 -3.06
C PHE A 127 -3.38 1.99 -3.97
N ASN A 128 -3.66 1.47 -5.17
CA ASN A 128 -4.50 2.15 -6.16
C ASN A 128 -5.85 2.60 -5.58
N PHE A 129 -6.07 3.89 -5.58
CA PHE A 129 -7.33 4.53 -5.15
C PHE A 129 -8.06 5.25 -6.30
N GLY A 130 -7.67 4.98 -7.55
CA GLY A 130 -8.41 5.42 -8.73
C GLY A 130 -9.79 4.74 -8.83
N ASP A 131 -10.63 5.22 -9.72
CA ASP A 131 -11.99 4.69 -9.89
C ASP A 131 -12.00 3.28 -10.47
N THR A 132 -10.92 2.85 -11.10
CA THR A 132 -10.79 1.54 -11.75
C THR A 132 -9.47 0.84 -11.42
N TRP A 133 -9.48 -0.49 -11.42
CA TRP A 133 -8.30 -1.34 -11.42
C TRP A 133 -7.64 -1.39 -12.80
N ALA A 134 -8.48 -1.56 -13.79
CA ALA A 134 -8.15 -1.65 -15.20
C ALA A 134 -9.36 -1.14 -16.00
N PRO A 135 -9.23 -0.87 -17.29
CA PRO A 135 -10.36 -0.46 -18.12
C PRO A 135 -11.54 -1.42 -17.98
N GLY A 136 -12.69 -0.90 -17.54
CA GLY A 136 -13.93 -1.66 -17.34
C GLY A 136 -14.07 -2.40 -15.99
N TYR A 137 -13.07 -2.32 -15.11
CA TYR A 137 -13.10 -2.95 -13.78
C TYR A 137 -13.10 -1.87 -12.69
N ALA A 138 -14.24 -1.70 -12.01
CA ALA A 138 -14.39 -0.74 -10.91
C ALA A 138 -13.52 -1.12 -9.71
N ASN A 139 -12.89 -0.10 -9.10
CA ASN A 139 -12.14 -0.28 -7.87
C ASN A 139 -13.06 -0.35 -6.64
N SER A 140 -12.57 -0.90 -5.54
CA SER A 140 -13.26 -0.95 -4.25
C SER A 140 -13.59 0.45 -3.73
N ALA A 141 -14.73 0.61 -3.08
CA ALA A 141 -15.11 1.85 -2.38
C ALA A 141 -14.09 2.18 -1.27
N ASP A 142 -13.66 1.16 -0.53
CA ASP A 142 -12.70 1.31 0.57
C ASP A 142 -11.32 1.74 0.06
N HIS A 143 -10.83 1.19 -1.05
CA HIS A 143 -9.57 1.65 -1.65
C HIS A 143 -9.63 3.13 -2.03
N ARG A 144 -10.74 3.57 -2.65
CA ARG A 144 -10.92 4.99 -3.00
C ARG A 144 -10.98 5.88 -1.76
N ALA A 145 -11.69 5.44 -0.71
CA ALA A 145 -11.82 6.19 0.54
C ALA A 145 -10.49 6.29 1.29
N VAL A 146 -9.82 5.14 1.49
CA VAL A 146 -8.56 5.06 2.24
C VAL A 146 -7.44 5.77 1.51
N GLY A 147 -7.21 5.47 0.24
CA GLY A 147 -6.08 6.05 -0.49
C GLY A 147 -6.18 7.56 -0.67
N ARG A 148 -7.37 8.10 -0.99
CA ARG A 148 -7.61 9.56 -1.06
C ARG A 148 -7.43 10.22 0.31
N SER A 149 -7.98 9.63 1.36
CA SER A 149 -7.85 10.15 2.73
C SER A 149 -6.40 10.09 3.21
N ALA A 150 -5.64 9.05 2.83
CA ALA A 150 -4.23 8.93 3.19
C ALA A 150 -3.36 10.00 2.50
N LEU A 151 -3.61 10.25 1.21
CA LEU A 151 -2.89 11.29 0.47
C LEU A 151 -3.14 12.69 1.08
N ASP A 152 -4.40 12.99 1.46
CA ASP A 152 -4.75 14.23 2.17
C ASP A 152 -4.10 14.27 3.57
N ALA A 153 -4.13 13.15 4.32
CA ALA A 153 -3.61 13.05 5.68
C ALA A 153 -2.09 13.31 5.77
N ILE A 154 -1.33 13.09 4.69
CA ILE A 154 0.09 13.45 4.62
C ILE A 154 0.26 14.96 4.81
N SER A 155 -0.53 15.77 4.10
CA SER A 155 -0.52 17.23 4.26
C SER A 155 -1.06 17.66 5.64
N ASP A 156 -2.12 17.00 6.11
CA ASP A 156 -2.73 17.29 7.41
C ASP A 156 -1.76 17.02 8.58
N ALA A 157 -0.97 15.95 8.48
CA ALA A 157 0.01 15.60 9.50
C ALA A 157 1.11 16.65 9.67
N GLY A 158 1.42 17.40 8.62
CA GLY A 158 2.36 18.52 8.63
C GLY A 158 1.77 19.83 9.11
N ASN A 159 0.48 19.92 9.40
CA ASN A 159 -0.21 21.16 9.75
C ASN A 159 -0.79 21.10 11.16
N GLU A 160 -0.33 21.97 12.05
CA GLU A 160 -0.71 22.00 13.47
C GLU A 160 -2.17 22.40 13.71
N TRP A 161 -2.84 23.03 12.72
CA TRP A 161 -4.18 23.61 12.87
C TRP A 161 -5.30 22.74 12.30
N ILE A 162 -5.00 21.77 11.45
CA ILE A 162 -6.04 20.93 10.81
C ILE A 162 -6.71 20.00 11.82
N PHE A 163 -5.94 19.38 12.72
CA PHE A 163 -6.44 18.49 13.77
C PHE A 163 -5.83 18.93 15.11
N PRO A 164 -6.36 20.00 15.75
CA PRO A 164 -5.82 20.52 17.01
C PRO A 164 -5.87 19.50 18.17
N GLU A 165 -6.77 18.53 18.11
CA GLU A 165 -6.84 17.40 19.05
C GLU A 165 -5.61 16.47 19.00
N LEU A 166 -4.78 16.56 17.96
CA LEU A 166 -3.52 15.83 17.83
C LEU A 166 -2.30 16.62 18.33
N ALA A 167 -2.49 17.70 19.10
CA ALA A 167 -1.42 18.59 19.55
C ALA A 167 -0.30 17.89 20.36
N GLU A 168 -0.60 16.77 21.02
CA GLU A 168 0.39 15.96 21.75
C GLU A 168 1.33 15.18 20.81
N LEU A 169 0.98 15.04 19.54
CA LEU A 169 1.79 14.40 18.50
C LEU A 169 2.51 15.47 17.67
N PRO A 170 3.85 15.55 17.71
CA PRO A 170 4.60 16.51 16.90
C PRO A 170 4.24 16.38 15.42
N ILE A 171 4.05 17.53 14.74
CA ILE A 171 3.80 17.56 13.30
C ILE A 171 4.91 16.83 12.54
N TRP A 172 4.54 16.20 11.44
CA TRP A 172 5.46 15.48 10.56
C TRP A 172 4.96 15.50 9.13
N THR A 173 5.85 15.82 8.19
CA THR A 173 5.57 15.75 6.76
C THR A 173 6.49 14.70 6.12
N PRO A 174 5.94 13.58 5.61
CA PRO A 174 6.68 12.66 4.75
C PRO A 174 7.29 13.37 3.54
N ARG A 175 8.42 12.89 3.04
CA ARG A 175 9.01 13.44 1.79
C ARG A 175 8.20 13.01 0.58
N TRP A 176 7.74 11.75 0.58
CA TRP A 176 7.08 11.15 -0.59
C TRP A 176 5.88 10.28 -0.23
N ALA A 177 4.96 10.18 -1.20
CA ALA A 177 4.02 9.08 -1.27
C ALA A 177 4.21 8.33 -2.59
N ALA A 178 4.36 7.01 -2.52
CA ALA A 178 4.48 6.10 -3.64
C ALA A 178 3.19 5.28 -3.76
N VAL A 179 2.48 5.42 -4.86
CA VAL A 179 1.18 4.77 -5.09
C VAL A 179 1.34 3.65 -6.11
N VAL A 180 1.07 2.42 -5.70
CA VAL A 180 0.97 1.29 -6.64
C VAL A 180 -0.33 1.41 -7.42
N GLY A 181 -0.23 1.44 -8.75
CA GLY A 181 -1.42 1.61 -9.58
C GLY A 181 -1.13 1.62 -11.08
N PRO A 182 -2.12 1.96 -11.90
CA PRO A 182 -1.97 1.94 -13.35
C PRO A 182 -1.08 3.06 -13.90
N VAL A 183 -0.83 4.12 -13.12
CA VAL A 183 0.08 5.20 -13.49
C VAL A 183 1.45 4.90 -12.90
N VAL A 184 2.45 4.74 -13.76
CA VAL A 184 3.82 4.44 -13.34
C VAL A 184 4.75 5.55 -13.81
N THR A 185 5.38 6.24 -12.85
CA THR A 185 6.41 7.25 -13.09
C THR A 185 7.78 6.80 -12.59
N HIS A 186 7.79 5.92 -11.57
CA HIS A 186 8.98 5.40 -10.92
C HIS A 186 8.85 3.90 -10.71
N ALA A 187 9.98 3.20 -10.62
CA ALA A 187 9.98 1.77 -10.32
C ALA A 187 11.11 1.38 -9.36
N VAL A 188 10.95 0.20 -8.78
CA VAL A 188 11.94 -0.46 -7.92
C VAL A 188 12.25 -1.83 -8.52
N ASP A 189 13.53 -2.13 -8.71
CA ASP A 189 13.97 -3.47 -9.08
C ASP A 189 13.70 -4.46 -7.92
N VAL A 190 12.93 -5.50 -8.20
CA VAL A 190 12.54 -6.52 -7.22
C VAL A 190 12.94 -7.93 -7.65
N THR A 191 13.84 -8.06 -8.64
CA THR A 191 14.26 -9.34 -9.21
C THR A 191 14.64 -10.36 -8.13
N ASP A 192 15.35 -9.93 -7.09
CA ASP A 192 15.82 -10.80 -6.00
C ASP A 192 14.80 -11.00 -4.86
N THR A 193 13.62 -10.40 -4.94
CA THR A 193 12.63 -10.39 -3.84
C THR A 193 11.25 -10.91 -4.21
N VAL A 194 11.03 -11.27 -5.47
CA VAL A 194 9.76 -11.86 -5.95
C VAL A 194 9.38 -13.11 -5.14
N GLY A 195 10.36 -13.99 -4.82
CA GLY A 195 10.09 -15.17 -4.00
C GLY A 195 9.51 -14.84 -2.62
N ALA A 196 10.07 -13.83 -1.95
CA ALA A 196 9.54 -13.39 -0.64
C ALA A 196 8.12 -12.82 -0.74
N ALA A 197 7.79 -12.13 -1.83
CA ALA A 197 6.43 -11.65 -2.07
C ALA A 197 5.43 -12.81 -2.30
N VAL A 198 5.84 -13.87 -3.00
CA VAL A 198 5.02 -15.08 -3.15
C VAL A 198 4.80 -15.75 -1.80
N ASP A 199 5.86 -15.92 -0.99
CA ASP A 199 5.78 -16.51 0.35
C ASP A 199 4.87 -15.67 1.28
N SER A 200 4.91 -14.35 1.15
CA SER A 200 4.04 -13.40 1.85
C SER A 200 2.56 -13.62 1.48
N LEU A 201 2.23 -13.57 0.19
CA LEU A 201 0.85 -13.75 -0.26
C LEU A 201 0.30 -15.15 0.08
N MET A 202 1.15 -16.19 0.09
CA MET A 202 0.75 -17.54 0.50
C MET A 202 0.27 -17.62 1.96
N GLN A 203 0.62 -16.66 2.82
CA GLN A 203 0.12 -16.62 4.21
C GLN A 203 -1.38 -16.32 4.27
N HIS A 204 -1.96 -15.67 3.26
CA HIS A 204 -3.41 -15.46 3.12
C HIS A 204 -4.14 -16.71 2.64
N SER A 205 -3.76 -17.86 3.20
CA SER A 205 -4.17 -19.18 2.71
C SER A 205 -5.68 -19.42 2.83
N ARG A 206 -6.30 -18.98 3.93
CA ARG A 206 -7.74 -19.13 4.14
C ARG A 206 -8.53 -18.23 3.19
N TYR A 207 -8.03 -17.00 3.00
CA TYR A 207 -8.64 -16.05 2.07
C TYR A 207 -8.52 -16.54 0.62
N LEU A 208 -7.32 -16.88 0.15
CA LEU A 208 -7.11 -17.36 -1.23
C LEU A 208 -7.89 -18.64 -1.53
N SER A 209 -7.97 -19.58 -0.58
CA SER A 209 -8.80 -20.79 -0.73
C SER A 209 -10.31 -20.50 -0.80
N ALA A 210 -10.76 -19.33 -0.35
CA ALA A 210 -12.16 -18.92 -0.49
C ALA A 210 -12.44 -18.23 -1.84
N LEU A 211 -11.41 -17.75 -2.54
CA LEU A 211 -11.55 -17.10 -3.85
C LEU A 211 -11.53 -18.08 -5.00
N SER A 212 -10.80 -19.20 -4.89
CA SER A 212 -10.62 -20.17 -5.97
C SER A 212 -10.25 -21.55 -5.44
N ASP A 213 -10.59 -22.59 -6.20
CA ASP A 213 -10.18 -23.99 -5.95
C ASP A 213 -8.74 -24.27 -6.42
N GLU A 214 -8.07 -23.31 -7.06
CA GLU A 214 -6.66 -23.43 -7.45
C GLU A 214 -5.75 -23.51 -6.22
N PRO A 215 -4.63 -24.25 -6.29
CA PRO A 215 -3.65 -24.27 -5.21
C PRO A 215 -3.20 -22.86 -4.81
N VAL A 216 -3.15 -22.58 -3.50
CA VAL A 216 -2.77 -21.25 -2.96
C VAL A 216 -1.43 -20.77 -3.52
N ALA A 217 -0.44 -21.66 -3.67
CA ALA A 217 0.87 -21.33 -4.22
C ALA A 217 0.79 -20.86 -5.69
N ASP A 218 -0.09 -21.45 -6.49
CA ASP A 218 -0.25 -21.08 -7.91
C ASP A 218 -0.98 -19.74 -8.03
N GLN A 219 -2.02 -19.51 -7.20
CA GLN A 219 -2.69 -18.22 -7.11
C GLN A 219 -1.72 -17.12 -6.71
N ALA A 220 -0.95 -17.31 -5.63
CA ALA A 220 0.02 -16.35 -5.13
C ALA A 220 1.07 -16.00 -6.18
N ARG A 221 1.64 -17.02 -6.83
CA ARG A 221 2.61 -16.81 -7.91
C ARG A 221 2.03 -16.01 -9.08
N ALA A 222 0.85 -16.38 -9.56
CA ALA A 222 0.21 -15.70 -10.68
C ALA A 222 -0.11 -14.22 -10.37
N ILE A 223 -0.48 -13.91 -9.14
CA ILE A 223 -0.73 -12.54 -8.68
C ILE A 223 0.57 -11.74 -8.64
N VAL A 224 1.59 -12.25 -7.96
CA VAL A 224 2.89 -11.58 -7.83
C VAL A 224 3.58 -11.43 -9.19
N ASP A 225 3.49 -12.41 -10.08
CA ASP A 225 4.02 -12.32 -11.43
C ASP A 225 3.38 -11.17 -12.23
N ARG A 226 2.10 -10.91 -12.06
CA ARG A 226 1.41 -9.76 -12.68
C ARG A 226 1.84 -8.43 -12.06
N ALA A 227 2.06 -8.39 -10.74
CA ALA A 227 2.42 -7.18 -10.01
C ALA A 227 3.88 -6.77 -10.20
N THR A 228 4.75 -7.69 -10.67
CA THR A 228 6.19 -7.47 -10.75
C THR A 228 6.74 -7.59 -12.19
N GLY A 229 5.99 -7.13 -13.17
CA GLY A 229 6.39 -7.17 -14.58
C GLY A 229 7.48 -6.14 -14.95
N PRO A 230 8.02 -6.21 -16.16
CA PRO A 230 8.94 -5.20 -16.67
C PRO A 230 8.21 -3.86 -16.89
N HIS A 231 8.94 -2.75 -16.73
CA HIS A 231 8.46 -1.41 -17.02
C HIS A 231 9.26 -0.76 -18.15
N ALA A 232 8.61 0.03 -18.99
CA ALA A 232 9.24 0.67 -20.13
C ALA A 232 10.40 1.58 -19.72
N GLY A 233 11.60 1.34 -20.29
CA GLY A 233 12.78 2.14 -20.02
C GLY A 233 13.41 1.94 -18.63
N PHE A 234 12.97 0.94 -17.87
CA PHE A 234 13.54 0.55 -16.57
C PHE A 234 14.33 -0.75 -16.72
N ASP A 235 15.61 -0.72 -16.37
CA ASP A 235 16.53 -1.86 -16.56
C ASP A 235 16.47 -2.82 -15.35
N ALA A 236 15.42 -3.65 -15.33
CA ALA A 236 15.27 -4.75 -14.36
C ALA A 236 14.42 -5.86 -14.96
N GLU A 237 14.72 -7.11 -14.64
CA GLU A 237 13.92 -8.26 -15.06
C GLU A 237 12.52 -8.23 -14.43
N ARG A 238 12.46 -7.84 -13.15
CA ARG A 238 11.22 -7.74 -12.35
C ARG A 238 11.21 -6.42 -11.59
N ALA A 239 10.16 -5.65 -11.73
CA ALA A 239 10.02 -4.36 -11.05
C ALA A 239 8.61 -4.11 -10.56
N VAL A 240 8.49 -3.36 -9.46
CA VAL A 240 7.22 -2.79 -8.98
C VAL A 240 7.18 -1.32 -9.39
N GLY A 241 6.10 -0.93 -10.05
CA GLY A 241 5.88 0.44 -10.52
C GLY A 241 5.04 1.27 -9.55
N PHE A 242 5.36 2.57 -9.47
CA PHE A 242 4.70 3.54 -8.60
C PHE A 242 4.45 4.87 -9.32
N GLU A 243 3.36 5.53 -8.96
CA GLU A 243 3.21 6.97 -9.15
C GLU A 243 3.76 7.67 -7.91
N LEU A 244 4.73 8.59 -8.08
CA LEU A 244 5.40 9.28 -6.97
C LEU A 244 4.86 10.69 -6.79
N TYR A 245 4.47 11.03 -5.56
CA TYR A 245 4.06 12.36 -5.11
C TYR A 245 5.10 12.91 -4.15
N HIS A 246 5.38 14.23 -4.26
CA HIS A 246 6.34 14.96 -3.42
C HIS A 246 5.59 15.86 -2.44
N PHE A 247 6.01 15.88 -1.17
CA PHE A 247 5.41 16.68 -0.09
C PHE A 247 6.43 17.57 0.63
N ALA A 248 7.67 17.12 0.76
CA ALA A 248 8.78 17.89 1.32
C ALA A 248 10.07 17.63 0.53
N ASP A 249 11.03 18.56 0.63
CA ASP A 249 12.36 18.46 0.03
C ASP A 249 13.31 17.56 0.83
#